data_9a9f5f877fcb7a3a3800519f65343700
#
_entry.id   9a9f5f877fcb7a3a3800519f65343700
#
_cell.length_a   1.000
_cell.length_b   1.000
_cell.length_c   1.000
_cell.angle_alpha   90.00
_cell.angle_beta   90.00
_cell.angle_gamma   90.00
#
_symmetry.space_group_name_H-M   'P 1'
#
loop_
_entity.id
_entity.type
_entity.pdbx_description
1 polymer ?
#
loop_
_entity_poly.entity_id
_entity_poly.type
_entity_poly.pdbx_seq_one_letter_code
_entity_poly.pdbx_strand_id
1 'polypeptide(L)'
;MNVRKWLNKEFTDKRMEKLAKCLVLLFVMVLSIFVLSVKIPETSLFQETKASINESTETVMEFSGATIAASLALSAFPNDFATPLAGTLSDLNTYFIFIFAVLFVEKLIVIEGVKIAFVYIIPAACALYILYELFGKEFCKNFAVKMLVLGLAVVFVIPLSTHFTEVVCADYLDYVDETIEEANAGADKVNEVMASGEEEATIFDKLSEAFQTAIQGVTDLLAYFEGVVKRCVNSIAIMLVTTFVLPVLTLFLFRWLLNELFAWNLPKPHIHVKLPFGKDEDEENGFRIEDKGEKS
;
A
#
# COMPACT_ATOMS: atom_id res chain seq x y z
N MET A 1 7.38 51.65 -44.93
CA MET A 1 8.26 50.85 -44.02
C MET A 1 7.67 49.46 -43.86
N ASN A 2 8.45 48.44 -44.15
CA ASN A 2 8.10 47.14 -44.69
C ASN A 2 7.30 46.22 -43.78
N VAL A 3 5.99 46.09 -44.00
CA VAL A 3 5.09 45.08 -43.42
C VAL A 3 5.63 43.64 -43.70
N ARG A 4 6.22 43.40 -44.87
CA ARG A 4 6.88 42.12 -45.22
C ARG A 4 8.08 41.79 -44.32
N LYS A 5 8.90 42.77 -43.92
CA LYS A 5 10.02 42.53 -43.02
C LYS A 5 9.55 42.22 -41.58
N TRP A 6 8.47 42.88 -41.15
CA TRP A 6 7.89 42.66 -39.83
C TRP A 6 7.21 41.29 -39.75
N LEU A 7 6.41 40.91 -40.75
CA LEU A 7 5.80 39.57 -40.84
C LEU A 7 6.87 38.45 -40.91
N ASN A 8 7.95 38.62 -41.68
CA ASN A 8 9.02 37.64 -41.76
C ASN A 8 9.76 37.50 -40.44
N LYS A 9 9.97 38.59 -39.70
CA LYS A 9 10.61 38.57 -38.39
C LYS A 9 9.74 37.84 -37.36
N GLU A 10 8.43 38.10 -37.33
CA GLU A 10 7.48 37.49 -36.43
C GLU A 10 7.30 35.96 -36.73
N PHE A 11 7.28 35.58 -38.01
CA PHE A 11 7.28 34.19 -38.43
C PHE A 11 8.59 33.45 -38.07
N THR A 12 9.71 34.12 -38.14
CA THR A 12 11.02 33.58 -37.78
C THR A 12 11.11 33.41 -36.25
N ASP A 13 10.67 34.39 -35.49
CA ASP A 13 10.67 34.33 -34.01
C ASP A 13 9.77 33.20 -33.48
N LYS A 14 8.57 33.03 -34.04
CA LYS A 14 7.66 31.91 -33.67
C LYS A 14 8.23 30.53 -34.04
N ARG A 15 8.96 30.42 -35.17
CA ARG A 15 9.65 29.19 -35.54
C ARG A 15 10.83 28.87 -34.62
N MET A 16 11.60 29.90 -34.27
CA MET A 16 12.71 29.77 -33.34
C MET A 16 12.25 29.36 -31.94
N GLU A 17 11.14 29.94 -31.47
CA GLU A 17 10.54 29.57 -30.21
C GLU A 17 10.10 28.09 -30.18
N LYS A 18 9.42 27.60 -31.23
CA LYS A 18 9.05 26.18 -31.35
C LYS A 18 10.25 25.25 -31.40
N LEU A 19 11.28 25.62 -32.19
CA LEU A 19 12.52 24.86 -32.26
C LEU A 19 13.23 24.79 -30.90
N ALA A 20 13.29 25.92 -30.18
CA ALA A 20 13.88 25.94 -28.85
C ALA A 20 13.12 25.07 -27.86
N LYS A 21 11.78 25.07 -27.86
CA LYS A 21 10.95 24.18 -27.05
C LYS A 21 11.21 22.71 -27.40
N CYS A 22 11.23 22.37 -28.68
CA CYS A 22 11.53 20.98 -29.11
C CYS A 22 12.94 20.53 -28.68
N LEU A 23 13.92 21.41 -28.74
CA LEU A 23 15.31 21.10 -28.35
C LEU A 23 15.42 20.91 -26.84
N VAL A 24 14.73 21.74 -26.03
CA VAL A 24 14.66 21.55 -24.57
C VAL A 24 13.96 20.23 -24.22
N LEU A 25 12.85 19.91 -24.87
CA LEU A 25 12.15 18.63 -24.63
C LEU A 25 13.00 17.42 -25.01
N LEU A 26 13.74 17.51 -26.12
CA LEU A 26 14.67 16.46 -26.54
C LEU A 26 15.82 16.31 -25.54
N PHE A 27 16.35 17.41 -25.02
CA PHE A 27 17.35 17.40 -23.96
C PHE A 27 16.83 16.76 -22.68
N VAL A 28 15.60 17.13 -22.24
CA VAL A 28 14.94 16.51 -21.08
C VAL A 28 14.72 15.01 -21.30
N MET A 29 14.34 14.59 -22.52
CA MET A 29 14.16 13.19 -22.86
C MET A 29 15.48 12.41 -22.74
N VAL A 30 16.58 12.94 -23.26
CA VAL A 30 17.90 12.32 -23.16
C VAL A 30 18.37 12.28 -21.70
N LEU A 31 18.20 13.38 -20.97
CA LEU A 31 18.55 13.47 -19.55
C LEU A 31 17.75 12.45 -18.73
N SER A 32 16.45 12.28 -19.03
CA SER A 32 15.60 11.29 -18.37
C SER A 32 16.14 9.87 -18.54
N ILE A 33 16.48 9.47 -19.77
CA ILE A 33 16.93 8.11 -20.07
C ILE A 33 18.30 7.81 -19.48
N PHE A 34 19.28 8.73 -19.62
CA PHE A 34 20.67 8.43 -19.28
C PHE A 34 21.09 8.86 -17.86
N VAL A 35 20.46 9.89 -17.29
CA VAL A 35 20.86 10.42 -16.00
C VAL A 35 19.84 10.10 -14.92
N LEU A 36 18.56 10.48 -15.12
CA LEU A 36 17.56 10.29 -14.07
C LEU A 36 17.23 8.83 -13.81
N SER A 37 17.17 7.99 -14.85
CA SER A 37 16.88 6.56 -14.68
C SER A 37 17.93 5.80 -13.85
N VAL A 38 19.18 6.32 -13.79
CA VAL A 38 20.27 5.72 -13.01
C VAL A 38 20.42 6.41 -11.66
N LYS A 39 20.43 7.75 -11.66
CA LYS A 39 20.75 8.53 -10.45
C LYS A 39 19.62 8.60 -9.44
N ILE A 40 18.37 8.64 -9.87
CA ILE A 40 17.22 8.73 -8.94
C ILE A 40 17.10 7.50 -8.06
N PRO A 41 17.19 6.24 -8.56
CA PRO A 41 17.18 5.06 -7.71
C PRO A 41 18.33 4.96 -6.70
N GLU A 42 19.42 5.71 -6.93
CA GLU A 42 20.60 5.77 -6.03
C GLU A 42 20.47 6.84 -4.93
N THR A 43 19.44 7.70 -4.98
CA THR A 43 19.25 8.73 -3.95
C THR A 43 18.88 8.12 -2.60
N SER A 44 19.21 8.83 -1.49
CA SER A 44 18.90 8.38 -0.13
C SER A 44 17.43 8.04 0.05
N LEU A 45 16.54 8.89 -0.47
CA LEU A 45 15.10 8.69 -0.42
C LEU A 45 14.64 7.31 -0.95
N PHE A 46 15.18 6.88 -2.10
CA PHE A 46 14.83 5.57 -2.67
C PHE A 46 15.52 4.40 -1.95
N GLN A 47 16.70 4.62 -1.41
CA GLN A 47 17.40 3.60 -0.63
C GLN A 47 16.72 3.39 0.72
N GLU A 48 16.32 4.46 1.41
CA GLU A 48 15.52 4.43 2.63
C GLU A 48 14.16 3.74 2.39
N THR A 49 13.44 4.12 1.31
CA THR A 49 12.20 3.45 0.94
C THR A 49 12.37 1.95 0.72
N LYS A 50 13.44 1.52 0.04
CA LYS A 50 13.72 0.08 -0.14
C LYS A 50 14.06 -0.62 1.17
N ALA A 51 14.79 0.05 2.06
CA ALA A 51 15.13 -0.48 3.38
C ALA A 51 13.85 -0.65 4.21
N SER A 52 13.00 0.35 4.27
CA SER A 52 11.72 0.33 4.99
C SER A 52 10.76 -0.76 4.45
N ILE A 53 10.65 -0.94 3.13
CA ILE A 53 9.84 -2.04 2.56
C ILE A 53 10.44 -3.42 2.91
N ASN A 54 11.77 -3.55 2.94
CA ASN A 54 12.40 -4.80 3.35
C ASN A 54 12.16 -5.09 4.83
N GLU A 55 12.31 -4.10 5.70
CA GLU A 55 12.02 -4.17 7.12
C GLU A 55 10.55 -4.55 7.37
N SER A 56 9.60 -3.87 6.73
CA SER A 56 8.18 -4.24 6.79
C SER A 56 7.93 -5.67 6.33
N THR A 57 8.65 -6.13 5.31
CA THR A 57 8.54 -7.52 4.80
C THR A 57 9.05 -8.51 5.84
N GLU A 58 10.15 -8.20 6.53
CA GLU A 58 10.73 -9.02 7.60
C GLU A 58 9.79 -9.08 8.80
N THR A 59 9.25 -7.95 9.25
CA THR A 59 8.24 -7.87 10.32
C THR A 59 7.01 -8.72 10.01
N VAL A 60 6.48 -8.69 8.77
CA VAL A 60 5.36 -9.55 8.34
C VAL A 60 5.72 -11.03 8.43
N MET A 61 6.93 -11.40 8.04
CA MET A 61 7.40 -12.79 8.12
C MET A 61 7.57 -13.26 9.55
N GLU A 62 8.16 -12.44 10.41
CA GLU A 62 8.31 -12.71 11.84
C GLU A 62 6.96 -12.84 12.52
N PHE A 63 6.04 -11.94 12.24
CA PHE A 63 4.69 -11.99 12.80
C PHE A 63 3.93 -13.23 12.35
N SER A 64 3.99 -13.57 11.07
CA SER A 64 3.41 -14.83 10.55
C SER A 64 4.02 -16.04 11.25
N GLY A 65 5.36 -16.06 11.44
CA GLY A 65 6.06 -17.10 12.17
C GLY A 65 5.59 -17.22 13.63
N ALA A 66 5.49 -16.09 14.34
CA ALA A 66 5.04 -16.03 15.71
C ALA A 66 3.59 -16.55 15.88
N THR A 67 2.68 -16.16 15.00
CA THR A 67 1.28 -16.61 15.04
C THR A 67 1.14 -18.10 14.70
N ILE A 68 1.96 -18.62 13.78
CA ILE A 68 2.03 -20.07 13.51
C ILE A 68 2.56 -20.83 14.73
N ALA A 69 3.65 -20.37 15.32
CA ALA A 69 4.24 -20.99 16.50
C ALA A 69 3.24 -21.01 17.68
N ALA A 70 2.57 -19.89 17.94
CA ALA A 70 1.54 -19.79 18.96
C ALA A 70 0.32 -20.71 18.66
N SER A 71 -0.11 -20.81 17.39
CA SER A 71 -1.19 -21.69 16.96
C SER A 71 -0.82 -23.17 17.17
N LEU A 72 0.39 -23.57 16.78
CA LEU A 72 0.88 -24.93 16.97
C LEU A 72 1.01 -25.29 18.46
N ALA A 73 1.56 -24.36 19.26
CA ALA A 73 1.67 -24.54 20.70
C ALA A 73 0.29 -24.75 21.35
N LEU A 74 -0.70 -23.92 21.01
CA LEU A 74 -2.08 -24.09 21.49
C LEU A 74 -2.73 -25.40 21.01
N SER A 75 -2.42 -25.86 19.80
CA SER A 75 -2.96 -27.11 19.25
C SER A 75 -2.40 -28.37 19.95
N ALA A 76 -1.28 -28.20 20.64
CA ALA A 76 -0.66 -29.30 21.40
C ALA A 76 -1.35 -29.58 22.76
N PHE A 77 -2.27 -28.71 23.21
CA PHE A 77 -3.04 -28.95 24.43
C PHE A 77 -3.98 -30.15 24.28
N PRO A 78 -4.06 -31.03 25.31
CA PRO A 78 -4.82 -32.30 25.23
C PRO A 78 -6.34 -32.14 25.22
N ASN A 79 -6.87 -30.94 25.31
CA ASN A 79 -8.31 -30.65 25.32
C ASN A 79 -8.69 -29.62 24.22
N ASP A 80 -9.88 -29.76 23.67
CA ASP A 80 -10.43 -28.89 22.61
C ASP A 80 -10.61 -27.39 23.01
N PHE A 81 -10.27 -27.00 24.24
CA PHE A 81 -10.44 -25.65 24.73
C PHE A 81 -9.57 -24.61 23.97
N ALA A 82 -8.37 -24.98 23.58
CA ALA A 82 -7.44 -24.09 22.87
C ALA A 82 -7.66 -24.08 21.35
N THR A 83 -8.39 -25.07 20.82
CA THR A 83 -8.61 -25.23 19.37
C THR A 83 -9.21 -23.98 18.69
N PRO A 84 -10.22 -23.27 19.26
CA PRO A 84 -10.75 -22.07 18.63
C PRO A 84 -9.72 -20.94 18.53
N LEU A 85 -8.86 -20.77 19.54
CA LEU A 85 -7.80 -19.74 19.53
C LEU A 85 -6.70 -20.11 18.56
N ALA A 86 -6.28 -21.38 18.53
CA ALA A 86 -5.32 -21.90 17.57
C ALA A 86 -5.81 -21.70 16.12
N GLY A 87 -7.10 -22.01 15.87
CA GLY A 87 -7.75 -21.78 14.58
C GLY A 87 -7.72 -20.30 14.18
N THR A 88 -8.09 -19.42 15.10
CA THR A 88 -8.07 -17.96 14.82
C THR A 88 -6.67 -17.48 14.47
N LEU A 89 -5.64 -17.88 15.21
CA LEU A 89 -4.24 -17.51 14.89
C LEU A 89 -3.81 -18.06 13.53
N SER A 90 -4.21 -19.29 13.20
CA SER A 90 -3.93 -19.88 11.89
C SER A 90 -4.62 -19.12 10.75
N ASP A 91 -5.86 -18.68 10.95
CA ASP A 91 -6.62 -17.93 9.95
C ASP A 91 -5.99 -16.55 9.65
N LEU A 92 -5.29 -15.95 10.63
CA LEU A 92 -4.58 -14.69 10.45
C LEU A 92 -3.49 -14.78 9.37
N ASN A 93 -2.93 -15.96 9.10
CA ASN A 93 -1.92 -16.15 8.07
C ASN A 93 -2.41 -15.78 6.66
N THR A 94 -3.70 -15.88 6.40
CA THR A 94 -4.27 -15.42 5.11
C THR A 94 -4.08 -13.92 4.92
N TYR A 95 -4.19 -13.14 5.98
CA TYR A 95 -3.97 -11.70 5.93
C TYR A 95 -2.48 -11.35 5.77
N PHE A 96 -1.58 -12.10 6.41
CA PHE A 96 -0.14 -11.91 6.21
C PHE A 96 0.29 -12.19 4.78
N ILE A 97 -0.23 -13.24 4.14
CA ILE A 97 0.03 -13.51 2.72
C ILE A 97 -0.43 -12.34 1.85
N PHE A 98 -1.58 -11.74 2.15
CA PHE A 98 -2.07 -10.57 1.41
C PHE A 98 -1.16 -9.35 1.61
N ILE A 99 -0.79 -9.03 2.85
CA ILE A 99 0.12 -7.92 3.16
C ILE A 99 1.46 -8.13 2.46
N PHE A 100 2.02 -9.34 2.54
CA PHE A 100 3.27 -9.70 1.86
C PHE A 100 3.18 -9.51 0.33
N ALA A 101 2.06 -9.91 -0.28
CA ALA A 101 1.84 -9.71 -1.71
C ALA A 101 1.81 -8.21 -2.09
N VAL A 102 1.19 -7.37 -1.25
CA VAL A 102 1.15 -5.91 -1.47
C VAL A 102 2.55 -5.32 -1.34
N LEU A 103 3.31 -5.65 -0.29
CA LEU A 103 4.71 -5.21 -0.10
C LEU A 103 5.60 -5.64 -1.27
N PHE A 104 5.40 -6.84 -1.79
CA PHE A 104 6.14 -7.31 -2.96
C PHE A 104 5.83 -6.47 -4.21
N VAL A 105 4.56 -6.12 -4.43
CA VAL A 105 4.15 -5.23 -5.53
C VAL A 105 4.76 -3.84 -5.34
N GLU A 106 4.73 -3.27 -4.13
CA GLU A 106 5.36 -1.98 -3.82
C GLU A 106 6.87 -2.02 -4.12
N LYS A 107 7.55 -3.07 -3.69
CA LYS A 107 8.97 -3.29 -3.98
C LYS A 107 9.27 -3.33 -5.47
N LEU A 108 8.44 -4.03 -6.25
CA LEU A 108 8.56 -4.06 -7.71
C LEU A 108 8.37 -2.67 -8.33
N ILE A 109 7.39 -1.90 -7.86
CA ILE A 109 7.14 -0.54 -8.36
C ILE A 109 8.32 0.38 -8.03
N VAL A 110 8.91 0.28 -6.83
CA VAL A 110 10.07 1.09 -6.44
C VAL A 110 11.30 0.73 -7.28
N ILE A 111 11.56 -0.56 -7.53
CA ILE A 111 12.76 -1.01 -8.25
C ILE A 111 12.61 -0.82 -9.76
N GLU A 112 11.53 -1.29 -10.33
CA GLU A 112 11.35 -1.31 -11.80
C GLU A 112 10.51 -0.14 -12.29
N GLY A 113 9.56 0.35 -11.47
CA GLY A 113 8.66 1.45 -11.84
C GLY A 113 9.42 2.75 -12.11
N VAL A 114 10.47 3.05 -11.35
CA VAL A 114 11.33 4.21 -11.56
C VAL A 114 12.04 4.12 -12.92
N LYS A 115 12.58 2.95 -13.26
CA LYS A 115 13.20 2.73 -14.56
C LYS A 115 12.18 2.86 -15.69
N ILE A 116 10.99 2.25 -15.53
CA ILE A 116 9.92 2.33 -16.51
C ILE A 116 9.48 3.79 -16.70
N ALA A 117 9.34 4.55 -15.62
CA ALA A 117 8.94 5.95 -15.66
C ALA A 117 9.95 6.80 -16.45
N PHE A 118 11.24 6.71 -16.14
CA PHE A 118 12.28 7.56 -16.75
C PHE A 118 12.76 7.09 -18.11
N VAL A 119 12.70 5.79 -18.40
CA VAL A 119 13.15 5.23 -19.71
C VAL A 119 12.03 5.23 -20.74
N TYR A 120 10.78 5.03 -20.33
CA TYR A 120 9.67 4.86 -21.28
C TYR A 120 8.59 5.94 -21.14
N ILE A 121 8.04 6.16 -19.94
CA ILE A 121 6.84 7.02 -19.77
C ILE A 121 7.18 8.49 -20.00
N ILE A 122 8.20 9.02 -19.34
CA ILE A 122 8.58 10.43 -19.48
C ILE A 122 9.09 10.75 -20.88
N PRO A 123 9.98 9.95 -21.50
CA PRO A 123 10.37 10.16 -22.89
C PRO A 123 9.21 10.09 -23.88
N ALA A 124 8.27 9.16 -23.70
CA ALA A 124 7.08 9.08 -24.54
C ALA A 124 6.18 10.32 -24.35
N ALA A 125 6.03 10.83 -23.13
CA ALA A 125 5.33 12.09 -22.89
C ALA A 125 6.02 13.29 -23.58
N CYS A 126 7.35 13.38 -23.51
CA CYS A 126 8.11 14.40 -24.22
C CYS A 126 7.94 14.30 -25.75
N ALA A 127 8.01 13.08 -26.29
CA ALA A 127 7.81 12.85 -27.73
C ALA A 127 6.39 13.27 -28.18
N LEU A 128 5.36 12.92 -27.42
CA LEU A 128 3.99 13.34 -27.69
C LEU A 128 3.82 14.86 -27.61
N TYR A 129 4.51 15.52 -26.68
CA TYR A 129 4.47 16.98 -26.59
C TYR A 129 5.19 17.64 -27.78
N ILE A 130 6.30 17.05 -28.25
CA ILE A 130 6.97 17.48 -29.50
C ILE A 130 6.03 17.34 -30.70
N LEU A 131 5.30 16.22 -30.80
CA LEU A 131 4.29 16.02 -31.85
C LEU A 131 3.20 17.12 -31.79
N TYR A 132 2.77 17.52 -30.59
CA TYR A 132 1.83 18.61 -30.42
C TYR A 132 2.40 19.93 -30.98
N GLU A 133 3.65 20.29 -30.64
CA GLU A 133 4.28 21.53 -31.15
C GLU A 133 4.42 21.54 -32.68
N LEU A 134 4.61 20.35 -33.29
CA LEU A 134 4.76 20.21 -34.73
C LEU A 134 3.41 20.21 -35.47
N PHE A 135 2.44 19.43 -34.98
CA PHE A 135 1.17 19.17 -35.66
C PHE A 135 -0.02 19.97 -35.10
N GLY A 136 0.11 20.60 -33.93
CA GLY A 136 -0.95 21.41 -33.30
C GLY A 136 -2.16 20.62 -32.80
N LYS A 137 -2.04 19.30 -32.61
CA LYS A 137 -3.16 18.45 -32.14
C LYS A 137 -3.29 18.49 -30.62
N GLU A 138 -4.30 19.14 -30.08
CA GLU A 138 -4.58 19.25 -28.63
C GLU A 138 -4.69 17.88 -27.94
N PHE A 139 -5.12 16.83 -28.65
CA PHE A 139 -5.12 15.48 -28.12
C PHE A 139 -3.72 15.01 -27.67
N CYS A 140 -2.67 15.30 -28.48
CA CYS A 140 -1.29 14.92 -28.15
C CYS A 140 -0.79 15.64 -26.89
N LYS A 141 -1.13 16.92 -26.71
CA LYS A 141 -0.81 17.69 -25.52
C LYS A 141 -1.46 17.10 -24.26
N ASN A 142 -2.78 16.89 -24.32
CA ASN A 142 -3.53 16.36 -23.17
C ASN A 142 -3.06 14.97 -22.78
N PHE A 143 -2.71 14.13 -23.76
CA PHE A 143 -2.20 12.80 -23.51
C PHE A 143 -0.76 12.82 -22.97
N ALA A 144 0.10 13.68 -23.50
CA ALA A 144 1.48 13.90 -23.01
C ALA A 144 1.48 14.31 -21.52
N VAL A 145 0.63 15.28 -21.16
CA VAL A 145 0.50 15.73 -19.78
C VAL A 145 0.03 14.59 -18.85
N LYS A 146 -0.98 13.81 -19.27
CA LYS A 146 -1.45 12.66 -18.48
C LYS A 146 -0.36 11.61 -18.28
N MET A 147 0.42 11.31 -19.30
CA MET A 147 1.56 10.40 -19.20
C MET A 147 2.65 10.92 -18.27
N LEU A 148 2.96 12.22 -18.34
CA LEU A 148 3.94 12.83 -17.45
C LEU A 148 3.48 12.74 -15.98
N VAL A 149 2.20 13.04 -15.70
CA VAL A 149 1.63 12.91 -14.35
C VAL A 149 1.70 11.46 -13.87
N LEU A 150 1.37 10.49 -14.74
CA LEU A 150 1.47 9.07 -14.42
C LEU A 150 2.91 8.68 -14.08
N GLY A 151 3.89 9.11 -14.90
CA GLY A 151 5.30 8.85 -14.65
C GLY A 151 5.78 9.43 -13.32
N LEU A 152 5.38 10.67 -12.99
CA LEU A 152 5.70 11.29 -11.70
C LEU A 152 5.01 10.58 -10.53
N ALA A 153 3.75 10.15 -10.70
CA ALA A 153 3.04 9.40 -9.67
C ALA A 153 3.75 8.08 -9.34
N VAL A 154 4.15 7.31 -10.35
CA VAL A 154 4.88 6.05 -10.17
C VAL A 154 6.20 6.27 -9.41
N VAL A 155 6.87 7.39 -9.65
CA VAL A 155 8.16 7.70 -9.00
C VAL A 155 8.00 8.15 -7.56
N PHE A 156 7.00 8.99 -7.26
CA PHE A 156 6.94 9.70 -5.98
C PHE A 156 5.92 9.14 -4.98
N VAL A 157 4.87 8.45 -5.42
CA VAL A 157 3.79 8.03 -4.51
C VAL A 157 4.29 7.09 -3.42
N ILE A 158 5.07 6.06 -3.76
CA ILE A 158 5.52 5.09 -2.75
C ILE A 158 6.56 5.71 -1.80
N PRO A 159 7.66 6.36 -2.26
CA PRO A 159 8.60 7.00 -1.33
C PRO A 159 7.94 8.02 -0.41
N LEU A 160 6.98 8.79 -0.93
CA LEU A 160 6.25 9.77 -0.12
C LEU A 160 5.34 9.07 0.90
N SER A 161 4.67 7.98 0.50
CA SER A 161 3.84 7.18 1.39
C SER A 161 4.67 6.54 2.52
N THR A 162 5.80 5.92 2.19
CA THR A 162 6.70 5.29 3.16
C THR A 162 7.20 6.31 4.20
N HIS A 163 7.69 7.46 3.73
CA HIS A 163 8.13 8.53 4.63
C HIS A 163 6.99 9.06 5.51
N PHE A 164 5.79 9.17 4.97
CA PHE A 164 4.60 9.57 5.75
C PHE A 164 4.26 8.51 6.81
N THR A 165 4.35 7.23 6.48
CA THR A 165 4.16 6.12 7.42
C THR A 165 5.15 6.18 8.58
N GLU A 166 6.43 6.35 8.30
CA GLU A 166 7.47 6.46 9.33
C GLU A 166 7.25 7.62 10.30
N VAL A 167 6.81 8.78 9.78
CA VAL A 167 6.61 9.97 10.63
C VAL A 167 5.30 9.93 11.42
N VAL A 168 4.23 9.39 10.84
CA VAL A 168 2.88 9.47 11.44
C VAL A 168 2.50 8.21 12.19
N CYS A 169 3.02 7.06 11.79
CA CYS A 169 2.61 5.77 12.31
C CYS A 169 3.69 5.07 13.15
N ALA A 170 4.79 5.74 13.52
CA ALA A 170 5.88 5.14 14.30
C ALA A 170 5.37 4.42 15.56
N ASP A 171 4.56 5.09 16.39
CA ASP A 171 4.03 4.51 17.63
C ASP A 171 3.14 3.28 17.38
N TYR A 172 2.50 3.19 16.20
CA TYR A 172 1.68 2.04 15.83
C TYR A 172 2.53 0.86 15.32
N LEU A 173 3.68 1.13 14.74
CA LEU A 173 4.63 0.09 14.32
C LEU A 173 5.29 -0.55 15.55
N ASP A 174 5.67 0.23 16.55
CA ASP A 174 6.18 -0.28 17.83
C ASP A 174 5.17 -1.22 18.52
N TYR A 175 3.87 -0.92 18.41
CA TYR A 175 2.81 -1.82 18.90
C TYR A 175 2.79 -3.17 18.17
N VAL A 176 3.11 -3.20 16.88
CA VAL A 176 3.21 -4.45 16.11
C VAL A 176 4.37 -5.30 16.62
N ASP A 177 5.54 -4.69 16.84
CA ASP A 177 6.73 -5.38 17.33
C ASP A 177 6.50 -5.96 18.74
N GLU A 178 5.90 -5.20 19.65
CA GLU A 178 5.49 -5.71 20.98
C GLU A 178 4.53 -6.92 20.85
N THR A 179 3.62 -6.90 19.87
CA THR A 179 2.70 -8.01 19.66
C THR A 179 3.39 -9.28 19.17
N ILE A 180 4.45 -9.14 18.37
CA ILE A 180 5.28 -10.26 17.91
C ILE A 180 6.01 -10.88 19.10
N GLU A 181 6.61 -10.05 19.96
CA GLU A 181 7.28 -10.52 21.19
C GLU A 181 6.31 -11.27 22.11
N GLU A 182 5.11 -10.75 22.32
CA GLU A 182 4.09 -11.41 23.13
C GLU A 182 3.63 -12.74 22.56
N ALA A 183 3.44 -12.83 21.23
CA ALA A 183 3.04 -14.07 20.57
C ALA A 183 4.13 -15.15 20.71
N ASN A 184 5.40 -14.79 20.55
CA ASN A 184 6.54 -15.68 20.76
C ASN A 184 6.66 -16.11 22.22
N ALA A 185 6.58 -15.17 23.18
CA ALA A 185 6.60 -15.49 24.60
C ALA A 185 5.43 -16.40 25.03
N GLY A 186 4.28 -16.27 24.35
CA GLY A 186 3.17 -17.17 24.55
C GLY A 186 3.46 -18.60 24.12
N ALA A 187 4.10 -18.79 22.98
CA ALA A 187 4.50 -20.12 22.50
C ALA A 187 5.51 -20.78 23.47
N ASP A 188 6.47 -20.02 23.98
CA ASP A 188 7.46 -20.50 24.94
C ASP A 188 6.83 -20.91 26.27
N LYS A 189 5.86 -20.13 26.79
CA LYS A 189 5.11 -20.47 28.01
C LYS A 189 4.33 -21.79 27.86
N VAL A 190 3.74 -22.03 26.69
CA VAL A 190 3.05 -23.31 26.41
C VAL A 190 4.03 -24.48 26.48
N ASN A 191 5.18 -24.34 25.82
CA ASN A 191 6.21 -25.36 25.81
C ASN A 191 6.73 -25.64 27.23
N GLU A 192 6.91 -24.61 28.07
CA GLU A 192 7.31 -24.77 29.48
C GLU A 192 6.26 -25.49 30.31
N VAL A 193 4.97 -25.13 30.18
CA VAL A 193 3.87 -25.81 30.87
C VAL A 193 3.75 -27.28 30.46
N MET A 194 3.95 -27.57 29.17
CA MET A 194 3.92 -28.96 28.68
C MET A 194 5.12 -29.77 29.17
N ALA A 195 6.33 -29.17 29.19
CA ALA A 195 7.53 -29.85 29.71
C ALA A 195 7.46 -30.12 31.21
N SER A 196 6.83 -29.26 32.01
CA SER A 196 6.65 -29.46 33.44
C SER A 196 5.61 -30.55 33.81
N GLY A 197 4.76 -30.94 32.84
CA GLY A 197 3.78 -32.01 33.02
C GLY A 197 4.31 -33.47 32.88
N GLU A 198 5.56 -33.63 32.43
CA GLU A 198 6.20 -34.93 32.22
C GLU A 198 6.96 -35.51 33.47
N GLU A 199 7.11 -34.72 34.54
CA GLU A 199 7.70 -35.27 35.77
C GLU A 199 6.68 -36.12 36.54
N GLU A 200 6.95 -37.45 36.62
CA GLU A 200 6.21 -38.45 37.34
C GLU A 200 5.92 -38.04 38.80
N ALA A 201 4.71 -37.52 39.04
CA ALA A 201 4.21 -37.28 40.39
C ALA A 201 3.51 -38.51 40.96
N THR A 202 4.09 -39.09 42.01
CA THR A 202 3.51 -40.13 42.82
C THR A 202 2.18 -39.70 43.47
N ILE A 203 1.10 -40.17 42.80
CA ILE A 203 -0.16 -40.75 43.24
C ILE A 203 -0.96 -40.04 44.36
N PHE A 204 -2.14 -39.56 43.94
CA PHE A 204 -3.41 -39.25 44.59
C PHE A 204 -3.56 -37.99 45.47
N ASP A 205 -2.68 -37.63 46.39
CA ASP A 205 -2.85 -36.40 47.19
C ASP A 205 -2.24 -35.15 46.50
N LYS A 206 -1.20 -35.33 45.70
CA LYS A 206 -0.69 -34.29 44.82
C LYS A 206 -1.52 -34.08 43.55
N LEU A 207 -2.37 -35.07 43.18
CA LEU A 207 -3.16 -35.01 41.96
C LEU A 207 -4.27 -33.97 42.02
N SER A 208 -4.91 -33.76 43.17
CA SER A 208 -5.99 -32.76 43.31
C SER A 208 -5.47 -31.33 43.36
N GLU A 209 -4.32 -31.10 44.00
CA GLU A 209 -3.69 -29.81 44.10
C GLU A 209 -2.96 -29.43 42.79
N ALA A 210 -2.26 -30.40 42.18
CA ALA A 210 -1.67 -30.28 40.87
C ALA A 210 -2.72 -30.09 39.76
N PHE A 211 -3.88 -30.82 39.87
CA PHE A 211 -4.98 -30.66 38.93
C PHE A 211 -5.65 -29.30 39.01
N GLN A 212 -5.85 -28.73 40.22
CA GLN A 212 -6.37 -27.38 40.37
C GLN A 212 -5.34 -26.31 39.89
N THR A 213 -4.07 -26.53 40.20
CA THR A 213 -3.01 -25.64 39.73
C THR A 213 -2.82 -25.71 38.21
N ALA A 214 -2.95 -26.90 37.63
CA ALA A 214 -2.90 -27.08 36.18
C ALA A 214 -4.13 -26.47 35.47
N ILE A 215 -5.34 -26.61 36.06
CA ILE A 215 -6.54 -25.96 35.50
C ILE A 215 -6.45 -24.46 35.58
N GLN A 216 -5.94 -23.89 36.67
CA GLN A 216 -5.72 -22.44 36.80
C GLN A 216 -4.65 -21.99 35.78
N GLY A 217 -3.54 -22.71 35.67
CA GLY A 217 -2.50 -22.41 34.69
C GLY A 217 -3.01 -22.42 33.25
N VAL A 218 -3.85 -23.41 32.89
CA VAL A 218 -4.49 -23.50 31.57
C VAL A 218 -5.48 -22.34 31.35
N THR A 219 -6.26 -21.98 32.40
CA THR A 219 -7.24 -20.89 32.28
C THR A 219 -6.51 -19.52 32.15
N ASP A 220 -5.46 -19.30 32.92
CA ASP A 220 -4.64 -18.10 32.84
C ASP A 220 -3.94 -18.00 31.48
N LEU A 221 -3.45 -19.12 30.96
CA LEU A 221 -2.81 -19.18 29.65
C LEU A 221 -3.81 -18.92 28.52
N LEU A 222 -5.03 -19.46 28.59
CA LEU A 222 -6.09 -19.18 27.62
C LEU A 222 -6.49 -17.70 27.63
N ALA A 223 -6.63 -17.08 28.82
CA ALA A 223 -6.89 -15.65 28.95
C ALA A 223 -5.76 -14.80 28.38
N TYR A 224 -4.50 -15.22 28.57
CA TYR A 224 -3.34 -14.58 27.95
C TYR A 224 -3.44 -14.64 26.41
N PHE A 225 -3.69 -15.81 25.82
CA PHE A 225 -3.78 -15.96 24.37
C PHE A 225 -5.01 -15.24 23.78
N GLU A 226 -6.11 -15.11 24.51
CA GLU A 226 -7.23 -14.27 24.08
C GLU A 226 -6.77 -12.79 23.94
N GLY A 227 -5.93 -12.33 24.85
CA GLY A 227 -5.28 -11.01 24.76
C GLY A 227 -4.37 -10.90 23.53
N VAL A 228 -3.50 -11.90 23.33
CA VAL A 228 -2.58 -11.96 22.18
C VAL A 228 -3.35 -11.97 20.85
N VAL A 229 -4.42 -12.77 20.72
CA VAL A 229 -5.25 -12.79 19.51
C VAL A 229 -5.83 -11.41 19.21
N LYS A 230 -6.34 -10.71 20.22
CA LYS A 230 -6.88 -9.35 20.04
C LYS A 230 -5.78 -8.37 19.57
N ARG A 231 -4.60 -8.46 20.15
CA ARG A 231 -3.44 -7.66 19.71
C ARG A 231 -3.02 -8.00 18.29
N CYS A 232 -2.96 -9.27 17.93
CA CYS A 232 -2.66 -9.71 16.56
C CYS A 232 -3.65 -9.14 15.54
N VAL A 233 -4.94 -9.17 15.83
CA VAL A 233 -5.96 -8.57 14.94
C VAL A 233 -5.75 -7.07 14.77
N ASN A 234 -5.46 -6.34 15.86
CA ASN A 234 -5.17 -4.91 15.79
C ASN A 234 -3.90 -4.62 15.00
N SER A 235 -2.83 -5.39 15.22
CA SER A 235 -1.56 -5.25 14.51
C SER A 235 -1.72 -5.51 13.01
N ILE A 236 -2.49 -6.52 12.62
CA ILE A 236 -2.82 -6.77 11.21
C ILE A 236 -3.60 -5.60 10.61
N ALA A 237 -4.55 -5.03 11.35
CA ALA A 237 -5.28 -3.84 10.88
C ALA A 237 -4.34 -2.65 10.67
N ILE A 238 -3.38 -2.43 11.58
CA ILE A 238 -2.34 -1.40 11.44
C ILE A 238 -1.51 -1.66 10.19
N MET A 239 -1.00 -2.88 10.03
CA MET A 239 -0.19 -3.26 8.85
C MET A 239 -0.96 -3.10 7.54
N LEU A 240 -2.24 -3.45 7.49
CA LEU A 240 -3.09 -3.23 6.31
C LEU A 240 -3.27 -1.74 6.00
N VAL A 241 -3.45 -0.91 7.01
CA VAL A 241 -3.59 0.54 6.83
C VAL A 241 -2.27 1.13 6.34
N THR A 242 -1.16 0.81 6.96
CA THR A 242 0.16 1.35 6.60
C THR A 242 0.62 0.90 5.22
N THR A 243 0.40 -0.37 4.88
CA THR A 243 0.90 -0.97 3.64
C THR A 243 -0.05 -0.74 2.44
N PHE A 244 -1.36 -0.64 2.65
CA PHE A 244 -2.30 -0.53 1.55
C PHE A 244 -3.04 0.81 1.51
N VAL A 245 -3.62 1.24 2.65
CA VAL A 245 -4.48 2.44 2.67
C VAL A 245 -3.67 3.71 2.49
N LEU A 246 -2.50 3.82 3.14
CA LEU A 246 -1.65 5.02 3.05
C LEU A 246 -1.09 5.26 1.64
N PRO A 247 -0.54 4.28 0.90
CA PRO A 247 -0.14 4.49 -0.48
C PRO A 247 -1.29 4.93 -1.38
N VAL A 248 -2.48 4.34 -1.21
CA VAL A 248 -3.68 4.74 -1.96
C VAL A 248 -4.10 6.17 -1.62
N LEU A 249 -4.11 6.52 -0.33
CA LEU A 249 -4.41 7.88 0.13
C LEU A 249 -3.41 8.89 -0.41
N THR A 250 -2.11 8.57 -0.38
CA THR A 250 -1.04 9.40 -0.93
C THR A 250 -1.23 9.64 -2.43
N LEU A 251 -1.67 8.62 -3.18
CA LEU A 251 -1.99 8.75 -4.60
C LEU A 251 -3.17 9.72 -4.82
N PHE A 252 -4.21 9.64 -3.99
CA PHE A 252 -5.34 10.58 -4.06
C PHE A 252 -4.93 12.01 -3.71
N LEU A 253 -4.12 12.19 -2.66
CA LEU A 253 -3.59 13.49 -2.25
C LEU A 253 -2.69 14.08 -3.34
N PHE A 254 -1.80 13.28 -3.94
CA PHE A 254 -0.94 13.69 -5.04
C PHE A 254 -1.76 14.15 -6.25
N ARG A 255 -2.78 13.39 -6.63
CA ARG A 255 -3.71 13.77 -7.69
C ARG A 255 -4.47 15.05 -7.37
N TRP A 256 -4.98 15.20 -6.14
CA TRP A 256 -5.69 16.41 -5.70
C TRP A 256 -4.77 17.62 -5.74
N LEU A 257 -3.55 17.49 -5.21
CA LEU A 257 -2.54 18.54 -5.20
C LEU A 257 -2.19 19.01 -6.62
N LEU A 258 -1.99 18.06 -7.55
CA LEU A 258 -1.73 18.39 -8.96
C LEU A 258 -2.91 19.10 -9.60
N ASN A 259 -4.13 18.68 -9.32
CA ASN A 259 -5.32 19.34 -9.85
C ASN A 259 -5.46 20.78 -9.32
N GLU A 260 -5.16 21.00 -8.04
CA GLU A 260 -5.23 22.33 -7.40
C GLU A 260 -4.12 23.25 -7.90
N LEU A 261 -2.86 22.78 -7.92
CA LEU A 261 -1.71 23.58 -8.31
C LEU A 261 -1.70 23.96 -9.80
N PHE A 262 -2.16 23.04 -10.67
CA PHE A 262 -2.10 23.24 -12.11
C PHE A 262 -3.45 23.54 -12.74
N ALA A 263 -4.52 23.63 -11.95
CA ALA A 263 -5.92 23.75 -12.41
C ALA A 263 -6.27 22.72 -13.51
N TRP A 264 -5.67 21.51 -13.42
CA TRP A 264 -5.88 20.46 -14.38
C TRP A 264 -7.17 19.71 -14.03
N ASN A 265 -8.18 19.79 -14.93
CA ASN A 265 -9.38 18.99 -14.85
C ASN A 265 -9.06 17.51 -15.15
N LEU A 266 -8.41 16.83 -14.20
CA LEU A 266 -8.20 15.39 -14.28
C LEU A 266 -9.55 14.66 -14.13
N PRO A 267 -9.88 13.68 -14.97
CA PRO A 267 -11.14 12.96 -14.89
C PRO A 267 -11.26 12.29 -13.52
N LYS A 268 -12.40 12.50 -12.86
CA LYS A 268 -12.69 11.85 -11.56
C LYS A 268 -12.76 10.33 -11.77
N PRO A 269 -12.08 9.50 -10.96
CA PRO A 269 -12.27 8.07 -11.03
C PRO A 269 -13.69 7.74 -10.58
N HIS A 270 -14.47 7.12 -11.44
CA HIS A 270 -15.74 6.52 -11.06
C HIS A 270 -15.44 5.16 -10.41
N ILE A 271 -15.18 5.17 -9.10
CA ILE A 271 -15.04 3.94 -8.33
C ILE A 271 -16.44 3.47 -7.99
N HIS A 272 -16.98 2.54 -8.78
CA HIS A 272 -18.15 1.76 -8.39
C HIS A 272 -17.70 0.68 -7.41
N VAL A 273 -17.63 1.00 -6.14
CA VAL A 273 -17.48 -0.01 -5.09
C VAL A 273 -18.82 -0.73 -4.96
N LYS A 274 -19.01 -1.84 -5.66
CA LYS A 274 -20.06 -2.79 -5.31
C LYS A 274 -19.63 -3.49 -4.02
N LEU A 275 -20.12 -3.01 -2.91
CA LEU A 275 -20.02 -3.73 -1.64
C LEU A 275 -20.77 -5.05 -1.78
N PRO A 276 -20.17 -6.21 -1.46
CA PRO A 276 -20.83 -7.52 -1.60
C PRO A 276 -21.89 -7.81 -0.52
N PHE A 277 -22.21 -6.83 0.32
CA PHE A 277 -23.23 -6.94 1.36
C PHE A 277 -24.28 -5.84 1.18
N GLY A 278 -25.26 -6.12 0.33
CA GLY A 278 -26.50 -5.34 0.22
C GLY A 278 -27.52 -6.25 -0.39
N LYS A 279 -28.48 -6.75 0.42
CA LYS A 279 -29.68 -7.42 -0.05
C LYS A 279 -30.40 -6.56 -1.06
N ASP A 280 -30.79 -7.18 -2.18
CA ASP A 280 -31.76 -6.68 -3.12
C ASP A 280 -33.13 -6.52 -2.40
N GLU A 281 -33.44 -5.34 -1.97
CA GLU A 281 -34.78 -4.86 -1.68
C GLU A 281 -34.82 -3.42 -2.18
N ASP A 282 -35.44 -3.26 -3.35
CA ASP A 282 -36.25 -2.13 -3.83
C ASP A 282 -36.20 -2.01 -5.35
N GLU A 283 -36.70 -3.04 -6.05
CA GLU A 283 -37.44 -2.84 -7.28
C GLU A 283 -38.90 -2.64 -6.89
N GLU A 284 -39.35 -1.41 -6.84
CA GLU A 284 -40.68 -0.94 -7.22
C GLU A 284 -40.91 0.49 -6.77
N ASN A 285 -40.66 1.45 -7.66
CA ASN A 285 -41.54 2.59 -7.85
C ASN A 285 -40.94 3.56 -8.87
N GLY A 286 -41.14 3.21 -10.13
CA GLY A 286 -41.03 4.15 -11.23
C GLY A 286 -42.19 5.15 -11.21
N PHE A 287 -41.94 6.35 -10.70
CA PHE A 287 -42.83 7.47 -10.94
C PHE A 287 -42.29 8.31 -12.10
N ARG A 288 -42.91 8.06 -13.27
CA ARG A 288 -42.70 8.78 -14.52
C ARG A 288 -43.55 10.08 -14.45
N ILE A 289 -42.89 11.22 -14.30
CA ILE A 289 -43.53 12.52 -14.51
C ILE A 289 -43.36 12.85 -16.01
N GLU A 290 -44.43 12.64 -16.82
CA GLU A 290 -44.59 13.25 -18.12
C GLU A 290 -45.01 14.70 -17.92
N ASP A 291 -44.15 15.62 -18.27
CA ASP A 291 -44.48 17.04 -18.41
C ASP A 291 -45.09 17.24 -19.83
N LYS A 292 -46.40 17.34 -19.86
CA LYS A 292 -47.14 17.80 -21.05
C LYS A 292 -47.23 19.32 -21.00
N GLY A 293 -46.40 19.97 -21.82
CA GLY A 293 -46.62 21.36 -22.14
C GLY A 293 -47.95 21.59 -22.82
N GLU A 294 -48.74 22.49 -22.30
CA GLU A 294 -49.97 23.00 -22.89
C GLU A 294 -49.74 24.40 -23.44
N LYS A 295 -49.97 24.48 -24.75
CA LYS A 295 -50.09 25.76 -25.44
C LYS A 295 -51.50 26.29 -25.25
N SER A 296 -51.63 27.50 -24.80
CA SER A 296 -52.62 28.49 -25.29
C SER A 296 -52.19 29.90 -24.91
#